data_4f22bda81db0d2688ce2a0b9ae3e3ff0
#
_entry.id   4f22bda81db0d2688ce2a0b9ae3e3ff0
#
_cell.length_a   1.000
_cell.length_b   1.000
_cell.length_c   1.000
_cell.angle_alpha   90.00
_cell.angle_beta   90.00
_cell.angle_gamma   90.00
#
_symmetry.space_group_name_H-M   'P 1'
#
loop_
_entity.id
_entity.type
_entity.pdbx_description
1 polymer ?
#
loop_
_entity_poly.entity_id
_entity_poly.type
_entity_poly.pdbx_seq_one_letter_code
_entity_poly.pdbx_strand_id
1 'polypeptide(L)'
;MYEGIVQDLIDEFGRLPGVGPKSAQRIAFYIVQNEKYDPAALSELLHTVREKVRFCQTCGMISDSDTCGFCGDPRRNAGMICVVEEAKDVLAIERTREFRGLYHVLGGAISPIDGIGPDDLRIKELMARLASSEVTEVIIATDPNLEGEATATYLSRLLHQPGLTVSRLASGLPVGGDLEYADEVTLGRAFEGRRSIS
;
A
#
# COMPACT_ATOMS: atom_id res chain seq x y z
N MET A 1 15.64 -32.47 -14.16
CA MET A 1 16.25 -31.65 -13.10
C MET A 1 17.62 -31.27 -13.66
N TYR A 2 17.93 -29.98 -13.67
CA TYR A 2 19.26 -29.52 -14.08
C TYR A 2 20.21 -29.71 -12.91
N GLU A 3 21.51 -29.66 -13.14
CA GLU A 3 22.52 -29.87 -12.10
C GLU A 3 23.41 -28.61 -11.97
N GLY A 4 23.98 -28.39 -10.78
CA GLY A 4 24.93 -27.32 -10.50
C GLY A 4 24.29 -25.92 -10.51
N ILE A 5 25.09 -24.93 -10.86
CA ILE A 5 24.78 -23.48 -10.75
C ILE A 5 23.49 -23.08 -11.49
N VAL A 6 23.13 -23.77 -12.58
CA VAL A 6 21.89 -23.47 -13.31
C VAL A 6 20.65 -23.86 -12.48
N GLN A 7 20.71 -25.00 -11.78
CA GLN A 7 19.63 -25.39 -10.87
C GLN A 7 19.54 -24.42 -9.69
N ASP A 8 20.66 -24.05 -9.09
CA ASP A 8 20.71 -23.08 -7.99
C ASP A 8 20.07 -21.74 -8.38
N LEU A 9 20.33 -21.27 -9.60
CA LEU A 9 19.72 -20.04 -10.12
C LEU A 9 18.20 -20.17 -10.31
N ILE A 10 17.73 -21.32 -10.79
CA ILE A 10 16.29 -21.62 -10.93
C ILE A 10 15.63 -21.62 -9.55
N ASP A 11 16.26 -22.25 -8.58
CA ASP A 11 15.73 -22.39 -7.21
C ASP A 11 15.65 -21.01 -6.52
N GLU A 12 16.66 -20.14 -6.70
CA GLU A 12 16.64 -18.77 -6.18
C GLU A 12 15.50 -17.95 -6.79
N PHE A 13 15.28 -17.99 -8.11
CA PHE A 13 14.13 -17.34 -8.72
C PHE A 13 12.80 -17.92 -8.25
N GLY A 14 12.75 -19.23 -7.98
CA GLY A 14 11.57 -19.91 -7.47
C GLY A 14 11.18 -19.50 -6.04
N ARG A 15 12.08 -18.88 -5.27
CA ARG A 15 11.79 -18.32 -3.94
C ARG A 15 11.08 -16.97 -4.00
N LEU A 16 11.08 -16.31 -5.16
CA LEU A 16 10.42 -15.02 -5.31
C LEU A 16 8.89 -15.18 -5.33
N PRO A 17 8.15 -14.33 -4.60
CA PRO A 17 6.69 -14.39 -4.58
C PRO A 17 6.09 -14.27 -5.99
N GLY A 18 5.18 -15.18 -6.33
CA GLY A 18 4.53 -15.20 -7.64
C GLY A 18 5.37 -15.82 -8.78
N VAL A 19 6.60 -16.27 -8.50
CA VAL A 19 7.45 -16.95 -9.48
C VAL A 19 7.34 -18.46 -9.29
N GLY A 20 6.52 -19.10 -10.13
CA GLY A 20 6.41 -20.57 -10.15
C GLY A 20 7.58 -21.23 -10.88
N PRO A 21 7.72 -22.59 -10.77
CA PRO A 21 8.86 -23.34 -11.32
C PRO A 21 9.12 -23.09 -12.81
N LYS A 22 8.06 -23.01 -13.63
CA LYS A 22 8.19 -22.73 -15.07
C LYS A 22 8.72 -21.33 -15.36
N SER A 23 8.30 -20.33 -14.56
CA SER A 23 8.76 -18.95 -14.70
C SER A 23 10.20 -18.81 -14.24
N ALA A 24 10.58 -19.42 -13.12
CA ALA A 24 11.94 -19.45 -12.60
C ALA A 24 12.91 -20.03 -13.65
N GLN A 25 12.57 -21.19 -14.22
CA GLN A 25 13.35 -21.82 -15.28
C GLN A 25 13.50 -20.92 -16.50
N ARG A 26 12.42 -20.27 -16.96
CA ARG A 26 12.44 -19.37 -18.12
C ARG A 26 13.31 -18.14 -17.88
N ILE A 27 13.28 -17.57 -16.67
CA ILE A 27 14.14 -16.43 -16.31
C ILE A 27 15.60 -16.87 -16.29
N ALA A 28 15.93 -17.99 -15.65
CA ALA A 28 17.30 -18.51 -15.59
C ALA A 28 17.87 -18.77 -17.00
N PHE A 29 17.12 -19.43 -17.87
CA PHE A 29 17.57 -19.66 -19.25
C PHE A 29 17.69 -18.39 -20.08
N TYR A 30 16.83 -17.41 -19.88
CA TYR A 30 16.98 -16.12 -20.54
C TYR A 30 18.32 -15.47 -20.20
N ILE A 31 18.72 -15.49 -18.93
CA ILE A 31 19.99 -14.95 -18.47
C ILE A 31 21.18 -15.73 -19.05
N VAL A 32 21.10 -17.07 -19.04
CA VAL A 32 22.20 -17.93 -19.51
C VAL A 32 22.38 -17.86 -21.04
N GLN A 33 21.29 -17.72 -21.79
CA GLN A 33 21.34 -17.81 -23.27
C GLN A 33 21.44 -16.46 -23.96
N ASN A 34 21.13 -15.37 -23.28
CA ASN A 34 21.12 -14.04 -23.89
C ASN A 34 22.44 -13.31 -23.62
N GLU A 35 23.37 -13.43 -24.54
CA GLU A 35 24.68 -12.74 -24.46
C GLU A 35 24.60 -11.21 -24.37
N LYS A 36 23.46 -10.61 -24.76
CA LYS A 36 23.25 -9.16 -24.67
C LYS A 36 22.74 -8.71 -23.30
N TYR A 37 22.31 -9.64 -22.46
CA TYR A 37 21.83 -9.34 -21.14
C TYR A 37 22.99 -9.31 -20.13
N ASP A 38 23.18 -8.17 -19.46
CA ASP A 38 24.18 -8.03 -18.43
C ASP A 38 23.57 -8.34 -17.04
N PRO A 39 23.85 -9.51 -16.45
CA PRO A 39 23.36 -9.85 -15.12
C PRO A 39 24.02 -9.04 -13.99
N ALA A 40 25.19 -8.43 -14.24
CA ALA A 40 25.88 -7.63 -13.25
C ALA A 40 25.07 -6.38 -12.89
N ALA A 41 24.41 -5.75 -13.88
CA ALA A 41 23.55 -4.59 -13.66
C ALA A 41 22.38 -4.91 -12.74
N LEU A 42 21.73 -6.07 -12.90
CA LEU A 42 20.67 -6.52 -11.99
C LEU A 42 21.21 -6.78 -10.57
N SER A 43 22.35 -7.47 -10.47
CA SER A 43 22.99 -7.77 -9.19
C SER A 43 23.34 -6.48 -8.42
N GLU A 44 23.94 -5.52 -9.08
CA GLU A 44 24.30 -4.22 -8.50
C GLU A 44 23.05 -3.44 -8.05
N LEU A 45 21.99 -3.46 -8.87
CA LEU A 45 20.73 -2.80 -8.51
C LEU A 45 20.09 -3.44 -7.27
N LEU A 46 20.09 -4.76 -7.15
CA LEU A 46 19.56 -5.47 -5.98
C LEU A 46 20.32 -5.08 -4.71
N HIS A 47 21.65 -5.01 -4.75
CA HIS A 47 22.47 -4.53 -3.65
C HIS A 47 22.16 -3.08 -3.30
N THR A 48 22.12 -2.20 -4.31
CA THR A 48 21.83 -0.77 -4.14
C THR A 48 20.46 -0.54 -3.48
N VAL A 49 19.41 -1.25 -3.97
CA VAL A 49 18.07 -1.16 -3.38
C VAL A 49 18.09 -1.57 -1.91
N ARG A 50 18.79 -2.66 -1.59
CA ARG A 50 18.89 -3.18 -0.21
C ARG A 50 19.59 -2.21 0.73
N GLU A 51 20.58 -1.47 0.24
CA GLU A 51 21.37 -0.51 1.02
C GLU A 51 20.70 0.86 1.15
N LYS A 52 20.08 1.36 0.08
CA LYS A 52 19.62 2.75 0.00
C LYS A 52 18.14 2.91 0.29
N VAL A 53 17.30 1.92 -0.06
CA VAL A 53 15.85 2.04 0.13
C VAL A 53 15.50 1.86 1.61
N ARG A 54 14.70 2.78 2.09
CA ARG A 54 14.21 2.85 3.47
C ARG A 54 12.74 3.28 3.50
N PHE A 55 12.18 3.35 4.66
CA PHE A 55 10.85 3.92 4.85
C PHE A 55 10.95 5.40 5.22
N CYS A 56 10.14 6.23 4.59
CA CYS A 56 10.01 7.64 4.94
C CYS A 56 9.71 7.79 6.44
N GLN A 57 10.52 8.56 7.16
CA GLN A 57 10.38 8.72 8.61
C GLN A 57 9.04 9.37 9.00
N THR A 58 8.46 10.17 8.10
CA THR A 58 7.20 10.86 8.35
C THR A 58 5.97 10.00 8.05
N CYS A 59 5.96 9.28 6.93
CA CYS A 59 4.73 8.65 6.45
C CYS A 59 4.83 7.15 6.20
N GLY A 60 5.99 6.52 6.33
CA GLY A 60 6.17 5.09 6.08
C GLY A 60 6.23 4.68 4.62
N MET A 61 6.15 5.62 3.66
CA MET A 61 6.31 5.31 2.23
C MET A 61 7.73 4.83 1.91
N ILE A 62 7.86 3.93 0.96
CA ILE A 62 9.16 3.48 0.44
C ILE A 62 9.87 4.67 -0.23
N SER A 63 11.13 4.91 0.13
CA SER A 63 11.92 6.04 -0.32
C SER A 63 13.41 5.72 -0.31
N ASP A 64 14.20 6.40 -1.12
CA ASP A 64 15.66 6.40 -1.08
C ASP A 64 16.25 7.51 -0.18
N SER A 65 15.37 8.31 0.43
CA SER A 65 15.69 9.41 1.33
C SER A 65 14.84 9.37 2.60
N ASP A 66 15.24 10.11 3.64
CA ASP A 66 14.53 10.16 4.93
C ASP A 66 13.12 10.76 4.80
N THR A 67 12.93 11.64 3.82
CA THR A 67 11.62 12.23 3.48
C THR A 67 11.28 11.90 2.03
N CYS A 68 10.16 11.21 1.81
CA CYS A 68 9.73 10.83 0.46
C CYS A 68 9.23 12.04 -0.34
N GLY A 69 9.12 11.86 -1.67
CA GLY A 69 8.65 12.91 -2.57
C GLY A 69 7.25 13.45 -2.26
N PHE A 70 6.36 12.63 -1.65
CA PHE A 70 5.03 13.11 -1.23
C PHE A 70 5.09 14.03 -0.01
N CYS A 71 5.89 13.67 1.00
CA CYS A 71 6.05 14.49 2.21
C CYS A 71 6.86 15.75 1.95
N GLY A 72 7.77 15.74 0.98
CA GLY A 72 8.60 16.89 0.60
C GLY A 72 7.97 17.82 -0.43
N ASP A 73 6.79 17.52 -0.99
CA ASP A 73 6.16 18.38 -2.00
C ASP A 73 5.31 19.49 -1.36
N PRO A 74 5.77 20.75 -1.39
CA PRO A 74 5.06 21.88 -0.76
C PRO A 74 3.74 22.24 -1.44
N ARG A 75 3.45 21.65 -2.60
CA ARG A 75 2.18 21.88 -3.33
C ARG A 75 1.05 21.02 -2.80
N ARG A 76 1.35 20.04 -1.93
CA ARG A 76 0.34 19.16 -1.33
C ARG A 76 -0.33 19.81 -0.13
N ASN A 77 -1.60 19.50 0.04
CA ASN A 77 -2.37 19.97 1.18
C ASN A 77 -1.95 19.24 2.46
N ALA A 78 -1.19 19.90 3.32
CA ALA A 78 -0.73 19.34 4.58
C ALA A 78 -1.86 19.15 5.62
N GLY A 79 -3.02 19.79 5.43
CA GLY A 79 -4.20 19.63 6.27
C GLY A 79 -4.97 18.33 6.08
N MET A 80 -4.61 17.51 5.07
CA MET A 80 -5.29 16.26 4.74
C MET A 80 -4.32 15.09 4.72
N ILE A 81 -4.62 14.02 5.45
CA ILE A 81 -3.83 12.78 5.45
C ILE A 81 -4.72 11.62 4.99
N CYS A 82 -4.29 10.90 3.95
CA CYS A 82 -4.86 9.63 3.54
C CYS A 82 -4.04 8.49 4.16
N VAL A 83 -4.68 7.68 4.99
CA VAL A 83 -4.08 6.53 5.68
C VAL A 83 -4.36 5.28 4.87
N VAL A 84 -3.31 4.56 4.48
CA VAL A 84 -3.35 3.33 3.69
C VAL A 84 -2.60 2.20 4.38
N GLU A 85 -2.85 0.97 3.98
CA GLU A 85 -2.17 -0.20 4.55
C GLU A 85 -0.75 -0.32 4.03
N GLU A 86 -0.54 -0.24 2.71
CA GLU A 86 0.75 -0.47 2.07
C GLU A 86 1.14 0.65 1.09
N ALA A 87 2.43 0.70 0.76
CA ALA A 87 2.96 1.68 -0.21
C ALA A 87 2.35 1.55 -1.62
N LYS A 88 1.93 0.34 -2.02
CA LYS A 88 1.27 0.09 -3.31
C LYS A 88 -0.06 0.84 -3.43
N ASP A 89 -0.79 1.02 -2.31
CA ASP A 89 -2.10 1.66 -2.26
C ASP A 89 -1.98 3.16 -2.56
N VAL A 90 -0.90 3.80 -2.07
CA VAL A 90 -0.56 5.18 -2.43
C VAL A 90 -0.49 5.35 -3.94
N LEU A 91 0.18 4.42 -4.64
CA LEU A 91 0.31 4.47 -6.08
C LEU A 91 -1.03 4.28 -6.81
N ALA A 92 -1.93 3.47 -6.25
CA ALA A 92 -3.27 3.28 -6.80
C ALA A 92 -4.09 4.57 -6.69
N ILE A 93 -4.05 5.25 -5.54
CA ILE A 93 -4.73 6.53 -5.33
C ILE A 93 -4.14 7.63 -6.21
N GLU A 94 -2.82 7.75 -6.30
CA GLU A 94 -2.14 8.77 -7.12
C GLU A 94 -2.48 8.67 -8.62
N ARG A 95 -2.74 7.46 -9.13
CA ARG A 95 -3.18 7.26 -10.53
C ARG A 95 -4.50 7.96 -10.84
N THR A 96 -5.36 8.15 -9.85
CA THR A 96 -6.64 8.87 -10.02
C THR A 96 -6.44 10.36 -10.26
N ARG A 97 -5.35 10.94 -9.73
CA ARG A 97 -5.02 12.39 -9.71
C ARG A 97 -6.02 13.25 -8.93
N GLU A 98 -6.93 12.65 -8.18
CA GLU A 98 -7.97 13.36 -7.42
C GLU A 98 -7.49 13.80 -6.03
N PHE A 99 -6.56 13.05 -5.42
CA PHE A 99 -6.07 13.36 -4.09
C PHE A 99 -4.81 14.23 -4.12
N ARG A 100 -4.81 15.29 -3.35
CA ARG A 100 -3.70 16.25 -3.26
C ARG A 100 -3.17 16.46 -1.83
N GLY A 101 -3.62 15.65 -0.90
CA GLY A 101 -3.12 15.62 0.48
C GLY A 101 -1.85 14.80 0.64
N LEU A 102 -1.49 14.57 1.88
CA LEU A 102 -0.36 13.74 2.29
C LEU A 102 -0.83 12.31 2.58
N TYR A 103 0.12 11.37 2.62
CA TYR A 103 -0.16 9.98 2.92
C TYR A 103 0.42 9.55 4.26
N HIS A 104 -0.14 8.47 4.82
CA HIS A 104 0.45 7.72 5.92
C HIS A 104 0.27 6.23 5.65
N VAL A 105 1.37 5.50 5.58
CA VAL A 105 1.41 4.06 5.31
C VAL A 105 1.57 3.33 6.64
N LEU A 106 0.59 2.49 6.99
CA LEU A 106 0.57 1.75 8.25
C LEU A 106 1.59 0.61 8.29
N GLY A 107 1.92 0.02 7.13
CA GLY A 107 2.78 -1.14 7.01
C GLY A 107 2.02 -2.47 7.07
N GLY A 108 0.68 -2.43 7.02
CA GLY A 108 -0.21 -3.59 7.04
C GLY A 108 -1.58 -3.24 7.62
N ALA A 109 -2.32 -4.28 8.01
CA ALA A 109 -3.61 -4.20 8.67
C ALA A 109 -3.62 -5.00 9.98
N ILE A 110 -4.54 -4.69 10.89
CA ILE A 110 -4.76 -5.48 12.11
C ILE A 110 -5.29 -6.85 11.70
N SER A 111 -4.53 -7.90 12.00
CA SER A 111 -4.90 -9.29 11.71
C SER A 111 -4.61 -10.17 12.93
N PRO A 112 -5.61 -10.45 13.78
CA PRO A 112 -5.42 -11.33 14.93
C PRO A 112 -5.00 -12.75 14.56
N ILE A 113 -5.40 -13.22 13.36
CA ILE A 113 -5.05 -14.56 12.86
C ILE A 113 -3.55 -14.65 12.57
N ASP A 114 -2.98 -13.56 12.02
CA ASP A 114 -1.54 -13.47 11.71
C ASP A 114 -0.73 -12.92 12.89
N GLY A 115 -1.37 -12.63 14.03
CA GLY A 115 -0.74 -12.08 15.22
C GLY A 115 -0.37 -10.61 15.09
N ILE A 116 -0.91 -9.87 14.10
CA ILE A 116 -0.62 -8.46 13.87
C ILE A 116 -1.58 -7.59 14.69
N GLY A 117 -1.04 -6.90 15.68
CA GLY A 117 -1.77 -5.96 16.51
C GLY A 117 -1.53 -4.49 16.11
N PRO A 118 -2.23 -3.54 16.76
CA PRO A 118 -2.04 -2.11 16.51
C PRO A 118 -0.61 -1.61 16.76
N ASP A 119 0.14 -2.27 17.67
CA ASP A 119 1.51 -1.91 18.01
C ASP A 119 2.53 -2.34 16.93
N ASP A 120 2.16 -3.26 16.06
CA ASP A 120 2.98 -3.71 14.93
C ASP A 120 2.85 -2.79 13.72
N LEU A 121 1.86 -1.89 13.74
CA LEU A 121 1.57 -0.93 12.70
C LEU A 121 2.06 0.48 13.08
N ARG A 122 2.28 1.32 12.08
CA ARG A 122 2.76 2.71 12.25
C ARG A 122 1.68 3.67 12.76
N ILE A 123 0.83 3.21 13.68
CA ILE A 123 -0.26 4.00 14.26
C ILE A 123 0.28 5.04 15.25
N LYS A 124 1.34 4.71 16.01
CA LYS A 124 1.98 5.65 16.93
C LYS A 124 2.56 6.86 16.19
N GLU A 125 3.19 6.61 15.05
CA GLU A 125 3.74 7.67 14.19
C GLU A 125 2.64 8.53 13.58
N LEU A 126 1.49 7.94 13.21
CA LEU A 126 0.31 8.70 12.78
C LEU A 126 -0.15 9.65 13.88
N MET A 127 -0.33 9.16 15.10
CA MET A 127 -0.77 9.97 16.24
C MET A 127 0.22 11.09 16.57
N ALA A 128 1.52 10.80 16.56
CA ALA A 128 2.56 11.81 16.78
C ALA A 128 2.52 12.90 15.69
N ARG A 129 2.29 12.51 14.44
CA ARG A 129 2.16 13.43 13.32
C ARG A 129 0.94 14.33 13.46
N LEU A 130 -0.21 13.80 13.88
CA LEU A 130 -1.42 14.59 14.09
C LEU A 130 -1.27 15.59 15.24
N ALA A 131 -0.54 15.24 16.29
CA ALA A 131 -0.26 16.13 17.42
C ALA A 131 0.66 17.30 17.06
N SER A 132 1.49 17.17 16.02
CA SER A 132 2.50 18.17 15.60
C SER A 132 2.14 18.98 14.36
N SER A 133 0.94 18.75 13.77
CA SER A 133 0.54 19.36 12.49
C SER A 133 -0.90 19.87 12.53
N GLU A 134 -1.20 20.85 11.66
CA GLU A 134 -2.56 21.41 11.50
C GLU A 134 -3.42 20.54 10.56
N VAL A 135 -3.51 19.24 10.85
CA VAL A 135 -4.35 18.31 10.08
C VAL A 135 -5.80 18.49 10.46
N THR A 136 -6.64 18.75 9.47
CA THR A 136 -8.07 18.93 9.62
C THR A 136 -8.89 17.72 9.17
N GLU A 137 -8.31 16.86 8.34
CA GLU A 137 -8.98 15.66 7.84
C GLU A 137 -8.02 14.47 7.75
N VAL A 138 -8.49 13.32 8.26
CA VAL A 138 -7.88 12.00 8.03
C VAL A 138 -8.85 11.15 7.24
N ILE A 139 -8.42 10.70 6.06
CA ILE A 139 -9.16 9.78 5.21
C ILE A 139 -8.63 8.38 5.45
N ILE A 140 -9.43 7.48 5.97
CA ILE A 140 -9.08 6.07 6.17
C ILE A 140 -9.35 5.33 4.86
N ALA A 141 -8.29 4.86 4.20
CA ALA A 141 -8.30 4.18 2.91
C ALA A 141 -7.67 2.79 3.03
N THR A 142 -8.10 2.03 4.04
CA THR A 142 -7.77 0.61 4.20
C THR A 142 -8.57 -0.24 3.22
N ASP A 143 -8.10 -1.45 2.95
CA ASP A 143 -8.77 -2.37 2.05
C ASP A 143 -10.20 -2.71 2.54
N PRO A 144 -11.16 -2.94 1.63
CA PRO A 144 -12.53 -3.27 1.99
C PRO A 144 -12.72 -4.77 2.32
N ASN A 145 -11.74 -5.36 3.01
CA ASN A 145 -11.74 -6.72 3.54
C ASN A 145 -11.91 -6.73 5.07
N LEU A 146 -11.89 -7.90 5.70
CA LEU A 146 -12.14 -8.05 7.13
C LEU A 146 -11.08 -7.33 7.98
N GLU A 147 -9.82 -7.47 7.63
CA GLU A 147 -8.67 -6.88 8.31
C GLU A 147 -8.67 -5.35 8.17
N GLY A 148 -8.93 -4.86 6.95
CA GLY A 148 -9.02 -3.43 6.69
C GLY A 148 -10.22 -2.76 7.38
N GLU A 149 -11.37 -3.45 7.48
CA GLU A 149 -12.53 -2.98 8.25
C GLU A 149 -12.23 -2.93 9.76
N ALA A 150 -11.54 -3.94 10.29
CA ALA A 150 -11.11 -3.96 11.70
C ALA A 150 -10.14 -2.81 11.97
N THR A 151 -9.18 -2.59 11.08
CA THR A 151 -8.20 -1.50 11.15
C THR A 151 -8.89 -0.14 11.08
N ALA A 152 -9.81 0.06 10.13
CA ALA A 152 -10.58 1.29 10.02
C ALA A 152 -11.42 1.58 11.26
N THR A 153 -12.06 0.56 11.82
CA THR A 153 -12.84 0.70 13.04
C THR A 153 -11.98 1.09 14.24
N TYR A 154 -10.80 0.49 14.36
CA TYR A 154 -9.84 0.84 15.40
C TYR A 154 -9.38 2.30 15.24
N LEU A 155 -8.94 2.69 14.03
CA LEU A 155 -8.48 4.04 13.75
C LEU A 155 -9.58 5.08 13.97
N SER A 156 -10.81 4.84 13.54
CA SER A 156 -11.92 5.78 13.70
C SER A 156 -12.21 6.11 15.18
N ARG A 157 -12.07 5.12 16.06
CA ARG A 157 -12.21 5.32 17.52
C ARG A 157 -11.04 6.09 18.10
N LEU A 158 -9.82 5.76 17.67
CA LEU A 158 -8.58 6.39 18.15
C LEU A 158 -8.48 7.87 17.72
N LEU A 159 -8.93 8.16 16.49
CA LEU A 159 -8.84 9.49 15.88
C LEU A 159 -10.03 10.41 16.25
N HIS A 160 -10.97 9.92 17.04
CA HIS A 160 -12.12 10.73 17.44
C HIS A 160 -11.72 11.85 18.39
N GLN A 161 -11.50 13.05 17.83
CA GLN A 161 -11.14 14.26 18.60
C GLN A 161 -11.80 15.51 18.01
N PRO A 162 -12.08 16.55 18.84
CA PRO A 162 -12.64 17.80 18.36
C PRO A 162 -11.75 18.46 17.30
N GLY A 163 -12.36 18.93 16.22
CA GLY A 163 -11.66 19.66 15.15
C GLY A 163 -11.00 18.78 14.08
N LEU A 164 -10.98 17.45 14.23
CA LEU A 164 -10.51 16.52 13.22
C LEU A 164 -11.68 15.82 12.55
N THR A 165 -11.79 15.95 11.23
CA THR A 165 -12.71 15.16 10.43
C THR A 165 -12.07 13.81 10.11
N VAL A 166 -12.78 12.72 10.40
CA VAL A 166 -12.37 11.37 10.01
C VAL A 166 -13.36 10.87 8.97
N SER A 167 -12.87 10.58 7.77
CA SER A 167 -13.66 10.10 6.64
C SER A 167 -13.13 8.77 6.09
N ARG A 168 -13.92 8.12 5.25
CA ARG A 168 -13.54 6.88 4.54
C ARG A 168 -13.81 7.03 3.05
N LEU A 169 -13.12 6.23 2.25
CA LEU A 169 -13.45 6.11 0.84
C LEU A 169 -14.88 5.56 0.69
N ALA A 170 -15.61 6.12 -0.26
CA ALA A 170 -16.96 5.65 -0.56
C ALA A 170 -16.92 4.21 -1.07
N SER A 171 -17.81 3.37 -0.55
CA SER A 171 -18.04 2.01 -1.02
C SER A 171 -19.29 1.99 -1.88
N GLY A 172 -19.32 1.14 -2.91
CA GLY A 172 -20.49 1.01 -3.76
C GLY A 172 -20.23 0.25 -5.06
N LEU A 173 -21.17 0.38 -5.99
CA LEU A 173 -21.11 -0.31 -7.26
C LEU A 173 -19.96 0.19 -8.14
N PRO A 174 -19.20 -0.71 -8.77
CA PRO A 174 -18.17 -0.32 -9.72
C PRO A 174 -18.78 0.31 -10.97
N VAL A 175 -18.08 1.32 -11.51
CA VAL A 175 -18.50 1.97 -12.76
C VAL A 175 -18.39 0.98 -13.92
N GLY A 176 -19.46 0.85 -14.72
CA GLY A 176 -19.54 -0.05 -15.87
C GLY A 176 -19.95 -1.48 -15.54
N GLY A 177 -20.30 -1.77 -14.29
CA GLY A 177 -20.89 -3.06 -13.90
C GLY A 177 -22.42 -3.04 -14.00
N ASP A 178 -23.01 -4.20 -14.31
CA ASP A 178 -24.45 -4.38 -14.28
C ASP A 178 -24.93 -4.67 -12.86
N LEU A 179 -26.08 -4.10 -12.49
CA LEU A 179 -26.64 -4.21 -11.13
C LEU A 179 -26.93 -5.66 -10.73
N GLU A 180 -27.34 -6.50 -11.67
CA GLU A 180 -27.71 -7.90 -11.43
C GLU A 180 -26.52 -8.80 -11.04
N TYR A 181 -25.27 -8.39 -11.36
CA TYR A 181 -24.06 -9.14 -11.02
C TYR A 181 -23.39 -8.66 -9.73
N ALA A 182 -23.93 -7.61 -9.11
CA ALA A 182 -23.40 -7.15 -7.83
C ALA A 182 -23.86 -8.07 -6.69
N ASP A 183 -22.91 -8.42 -5.81
CA ASP A 183 -23.24 -9.19 -4.62
C ASP A 183 -24.07 -8.37 -3.62
N GLU A 184 -24.76 -9.07 -2.71
CA GLU A 184 -25.65 -8.45 -1.73
C GLU A 184 -24.96 -7.45 -0.80
N VAL A 185 -23.69 -7.71 -0.44
CA VAL A 185 -22.92 -6.82 0.46
C VAL A 185 -22.59 -5.52 -0.26
N THR A 186 -22.12 -5.61 -1.51
CA THR A 186 -21.81 -4.45 -2.35
C THR A 186 -23.06 -3.60 -2.59
N LEU A 187 -24.20 -4.22 -2.90
CA LEU A 187 -25.47 -3.52 -3.04
C LEU A 187 -25.92 -2.86 -1.74
N GLY A 188 -25.83 -3.55 -0.61
CA GLY A 188 -26.14 -3.01 0.71
C GLY A 188 -25.34 -1.75 1.01
N ARG A 189 -24.02 -1.80 0.83
CA ARG A 189 -23.13 -0.64 1.00
C ARG A 189 -23.46 0.51 0.06
N ALA A 190 -23.85 0.22 -1.20
CA ALA A 190 -24.26 1.24 -2.14
C ALA A 190 -25.55 1.96 -1.70
N PHE A 191 -26.51 1.24 -1.11
CA PHE A 191 -27.71 1.85 -0.53
C PHE A 191 -27.43 2.70 0.71
N GLU A 192 -26.53 2.25 1.59
CA GLU A 192 -26.10 3.02 2.75
C GLU A 192 -25.38 4.32 2.34
N GLY A 193 -24.47 4.22 1.37
CA GLY A 193 -23.69 5.34 0.85
C GLY A 193 -24.40 6.20 -0.22
N ARG A 194 -25.70 6.00 -0.49
CA ARG A 194 -26.43 6.74 -1.52
C ARG A 194 -26.40 8.24 -1.28
N ARG A 195 -26.26 8.99 -2.36
CA ARG A 195 -26.23 10.46 -2.33
C ARG A 195 -27.49 11.03 -2.96
N SER A 196 -27.92 12.21 -2.46
CA SER A 196 -28.98 12.98 -3.09
C SER A 196 -28.50 13.49 -4.45
N ILE A 197 -29.37 13.41 -5.44
CA ILE A 197 -29.17 14.03 -6.75
C ILE A 197 -29.95 15.34 -6.72
N SER A 198 -29.25 16.46 -6.80
CA SER A 198 -29.82 17.81 -6.92
C SER A 198 -29.71 18.30 -8.33
#